data_57ba40e33fd9637f37138e8846e9a284
#
_entry.id   57ba40e33fd9637f37138e8846e9a284
#
_cell.length_a   1.000
_cell.length_b   1.000
_cell.length_c   1.000
_cell.angle_alpha   90.00
_cell.angle_beta   90.00
_cell.angle_gamma   90.00
#
_symmetry.space_group_name_H-M   'P 1'
#
loop_
_entity.id
_entity.type
_entity.pdbx_description
1 polymer ?
#
loop_
_entity_poly.entity_id
_entity_poly.type
_entity_poly.pdbx_seq_one_letter_code
_entity_poly.pdbx_strand_id
1 'polypeptide(L)'
;MPVTNQGEFTWKNIPSSFEELNVDGYFKAKKENGKIIIYHKYREQQVFKNFWSQKKYQSEFNGTNLLKAILGENPFSFPKSIYAVLDSIKIVSSKNDIILDYFAGSGTTAHAVINLNREDNGNRKYILVEQGEYFDSVLKPRVQKVIFAKEWKDGKPQADNGVFGGVSQIVKVLKLESYEDTLNNLELRKPAQDLADMGLSETVQNDYLLHYMLDVESRNSLLNTQHFTKPFDYQLNIATTSAGAYEAKTIDLMETFNYLIGLRVSEINDKRENGLVMVQGINTSGEKTLVIWRDCEKYDYNRLNDYLNRHKINPQESEFDVVYINGDHNVVTAWEDSDGGLKTLKVRSIESEFLARMFGE
;
A
#
# COMPACT_ATOMS: atom_id res chain seq x y z
N MET A 1 -24.48 -54.33 6.63
CA MET A 1 -24.73 -52.91 6.28
C MET A 1 -24.84 -52.10 7.57
N PRO A 2 -24.36 -50.89 7.63
CA PRO A 2 -24.51 -50.06 8.81
C PRO A 2 -26.00 -49.66 8.95
N VAL A 3 -26.55 -49.87 10.13
CA VAL A 3 -27.93 -49.51 10.47
C VAL A 3 -27.89 -48.27 11.36
N THR A 4 -28.59 -47.25 10.98
CA THR A 4 -28.79 -46.05 11.78
C THR A 4 -30.24 -45.88 12.18
N ASN A 5 -30.56 -44.94 13.06
CA ASN A 5 -31.95 -44.63 13.42
C ASN A 5 -32.79 -44.09 12.24
N GLN A 6 -32.16 -43.87 11.09
CA GLN A 6 -32.81 -43.40 9.84
C GLN A 6 -32.92 -44.50 8.77
N GLY A 7 -32.50 -45.72 9.07
CA GLY A 7 -32.57 -46.87 8.16
C GLY A 7 -31.22 -47.54 7.85
N GLU A 8 -31.22 -48.45 6.89
CA GLU A 8 -30.02 -49.12 6.39
C GLU A 8 -29.34 -48.28 5.33
N PHE A 9 -28.04 -48.09 5.47
CA PHE A 9 -27.22 -47.31 4.51
C PHE A 9 -26.12 -48.19 3.94
N THR A 10 -25.78 -48.01 2.67
CA THR A 10 -24.60 -48.62 2.07
C THR A 10 -23.33 -47.89 2.51
N TRP A 11 -22.24 -48.67 2.62
CA TRP A 11 -20.93 -48.04 2.84
C TRP A 11 -20.55 -47.17 1.68
N LYS A 12 -19.97 -45.98 1.98
CA LYS A 12 -19.46 -45.07 0.95
C LYS A 12 -18.28 -45.66 0.16
N ASN A 13 -17.53 -46.57 0.77
CA ASN A 13 -16.36 -47.18 0.18
C ASN A 13 -16.72 -48.59 -0.34
N ILE A 14 -16.25 -48.90 -1.53
CA ILE A 14 -16.30 -50.26 -2.07
C ILE A 14 -15.36 -51.19 -1.25
N PRO A 15 -15.58 -52.50 -1.23
CA PRO A 15 -14.80 -53.44 -0.39
C PRO A 15 -13.29 -53.31 -0.55
N SER A 16 -12.77 -53.23 -1.77
CA SER A 16 -11.34 -53.07 -2.05
C SER A 16 -10.74 -51.82 -1.43
N SER A 17 -11.40 -50.64 -1.62
CA SER A 17 -10.96 -49.39 -1.01
C SER A 17 -11.08 -49.41 0.51
N PHE A 18 -12.04 -50.14 1.07
CA PHE A 18 -12.14 -50.33 2.51
C PHE A 18 -10.95 -51.10 3.06
N GLU A 19 -10.56 -52.21 2.40
CA GLU A 19 -9.43 -53.03 2.82
C GLU A 19 -8.11 -52.25 2.78
N GLU A 20 -7.83 -51.52 1.70
CA GLU A 20 -6.67 -50.65 1.59
C GLU A 20 -6.61 -49.62 2.74
N LEU A 21 -7.68 -48.89 2.95
CA LEU A 21 -7.76 -47.84 4.00
C LEU A 21 -7.68 -48.45 5.41
N ASN A 22 -8.16 -49.68 5.60
CA ASN A 22 -8.12 -50.36 6.88
C ASN A 22 -6.70 -50.83 7.24
N VAL A 23 -5.90 -51.26 6.26
CA VAL A 23 -4.48 -51.61 6.45
C VAL A 23 -3.72 -50.37 6.97
N ASP A 24 -4.04 -49.18 6.50
CA ASP A 24 -3.44 -47.92 6.95
C ASP A 24 -4.00 -47.41 8.30
N GLY A 25 -4.84 -48.17 8.95
CA GLY A 25 -5.45 -47.80 10.23
C GLY A 25 -6.44 -46.63 10.12
N TYR A 26 -7.03 -46.43 8.93
CA TYR A 26 -7.98 -45.34 8.67
C TYR A 26 -9.30 -45.51 9.42
N PHE A 27 -9.71 -46.76 9.70
CA PHE A 27 -10.91 -47.07 10.45
C PHE A 27 -10.58 -47.55 11.84
N LYS A 28 -11.38 -47.15 12.85
CA LYS A 28 -11.28 -47.65 14.22
C LYS A 28 -12.67 -47.97 14.74
N ALA A 29 -12.89 -49.23 15.12
CA ALA A 29 -14.12 -49.65 15.74
C ALA A 29 -14.06 -49.45 17.27
N LYS A 30 -15.08 -48.85 17.86
CA LYS A 30 -15.28 -48.73 19.30
C LYS A 30 -16.65 -49.28 19.69
N LYS A 31 -16.74 -49.94 20.82
CA LYS A 31 -18.03 -50.36 21.39
C LYS A 31 -18.51 -49.29 22.36
N GLU A 32 -19.62 -48.64 22.05
CA GLU A 32 -20.23 -47.56 22.85
C GLU A 32 -21.72 -47.91 23.03
N ASN A 33 -22.19 -47.90 24.27
CA ASN A 33 -23.58 -48.20 24.60
C ASN A 33 -24.10 -49.51 23.97
N GLY A 34 -23.28 -50.56 23.96
CA GLY A 34 -23.64 -51.87 23.39
C GLY A 34 -23.60 -51.96 21.87
N LYS A 35 -23.32 -50.87 21.15
CA LYS A 35 -23.22 -50.85 19.70
C LYS A 35 -21.76 -50.63 19.26
N ILE A 36 -21.40 -51.18 18.11
CA ILE A 36 -20.09 -50.96 17.49
C ILE A 36 -20.22 -49.74 16.59
N ILE A 37 -19.42 -48.70 16.90
CA ILE A 37 -19.33 -47.48 16.12
C ILE A 37 -17.97 -47.47 15.41
N ILE A 38 -18.00 -47.22 14.10
CA ILE A 38 -16.79 -47.11 13.28
C ILE A 38 -16.44 -45.64 13.09
N TYR A 39 -15.28 -45.28 13.59
CA TYR A 39 -14.70 -43.95 13.43
C TYR A 39 -13.74 -43.96 12.26
N HIS A 40 -13.73 -42.85 11.50
CA HIS A 40 -12.72 -42.60 10.48
C HIS A 40 -11.58 -41.80 11.07
N LYS A 41 -10.35 -42.09 10.65
CA LYS A 41 -9.23 -41.18 10.91
C LYS A 41 -9.53 -39.83 10.26
N TYR A 42 -9.37 -38.76 11.02
CA TYR A 42 -9.49 -37.42 10.46
C TYR A 42 -8.41 -37.22 9.40
N ARG A 43 -8.78 -36.75 8.23
CA ARG A 43 -7.81 -36.41 7.18
C ARG A 43 -7.19 -35.07 7.55
N GLU A 44 -5.88 -35.05 7.73
CA GLU A 44 -5.14 -33.81 7.98
C GLU A 44 -5.19 -32.86 6.79
N GLN A 45 -5.36 -33.40 5.60
CA GLN A 45 -5.48 -32.66 4.36
C GLN A 45 -6.83 -32.94 3.70
N GLN A 46 -7.56 -31.89 3.36
CA GLN A 46 -8.77 -31.99 2.55
C GLN A 46 -8.51 -31.32 1.18
N VAL A 47 -8.90 -32.02 0.12
CA VAL A 47 -8.89 -31.45 -1.23
C VAL A 47 -10.00 -30.41 -1.30
N PHE A 48 -9.64 -29.19 -1.60
CA PHE A 48 -10.63 -28.14 -1.88
C PHE A 48 -11.39 -28.48 -3.15
N LYS A 49 -12.72 -28.36 -3.07
CA LYS A 49 -13.57 -28.55 -4.24
C LYS A 49 -13.54 -27.26 -5.08
N ASN A 50 -13.65 -27.40 -6.38
CA ASN A 50 -13.79 -26.27 -7.30
C ASN A 50 -15.19 -25.59 -7.24
N PHE A 51 -16.14 -26.19 -6.55
CA PHE A 51 -17.48 -25.66 -6.34
C PHE A 51 -17.79 -25.49 -4.85
N TRP A 52 -18.06 -24.26 -4.44
CA TRP A 52 -18.29 -23.86 -3.04
C TRP A 52 -19.76 -23.52 -2.80
N SER A 53 -20.56 -24.52 -2.46
CA SER A 53 -22.01 -24.41 -2.25
C SER A 53 -22.43 -24.23 -0.78
N GLN A 54 -21.49 -24.16 0.14
CA GLN A 54 -21.80 -24.02 1.56
C GLN A 54 -22.41 -22.66 1.88
N LYS A 55 -23.34 -22.60 2.85
CA LYS A 55 -24.01 -21.38 3.29
C LYS A 55 -23.06 -20.25 3.69
N LYS A 56 -21.87 -20.59 4.23
CA LYS A 56 -20.84 -19.60 4.60
C LYS A 56 -20.36 -18.73 3.42
N TYR A 57 -20.47 -19.23 2.18
CA TYR A 57 -20.04 -18.49 0.99
C TYR A 57 -21.12 -17.57 0.41
N GLN A 58 -22.33 -17.59 0.98
CA GLN A 58 -23.41 -16.72 0.52
C GLN A 58 -23.12 -15.27 0.92
N SER A 59 -23.16 -14.37 -0.06
CA SER A 59 -22.86 -12.96 0.11
C SER A 59 -23.89 -12.23 0.96
N GLU A 60 -25.14 -12.66 0.97
CA GLU A 60 -26.20 -12.09 1.78
C GLU A 60 -25.84 -12.12 3.28
N PHE A 61 -25.46 -13.29 3.80
CA PHE A 61 -25.19 -13.45 5.24
C PHE A 61 -23.81 -12.94 5.63
N ASN A 62 -22.77 -13.30 4.87
CA ASN A 62 -21.39 -13.08 5.23
C ASN A 62 -20.70 -11.97 4.39
N GLY A 63 -21.47 -11.25 3.61
CA GLY A 63 -21.12 -10.03 2.91
C GLY A 63 -21.99 -8.88 3.38
N THR A 64 -23.23 -8.82 2.90
CA THR A 64 -24.18 -7.70 3.14
C THR A 64 -24.51 -7.52 4.62
N ASN A 65 -24.97 -8.58 5.30
CA ASN A 65 -25.33 -8.50 6.71
C ASN A 65 -24.13 -8.23 7.60
N LEU A 66 -22.97 -8.80 7.26
CA LEU A 66 -21.71 -8.53 7.98
C LEU A 66 -21.29 -7.06 7.80
N LEU A 67 -21.34 -6.52 6.59
CA LEU A 67 -21.00 -5.13 6.34
C LEU A 67 -21.95 -4.17 7.09
N LYS A 68 -23.25 -4.47 7.07
CA LYS A 68 -24.25 -3.71 7.84
C LYS A 68 -23.99 -3.76 9.33
N ALA A 69 -23.61 -4.93 9.88
CA ALA A 69 -23.27 -5.04 11.30
C ALA A 69 -22.07 -4.14 11.66
N ILE A 70 -21.07 -4.05 10.78
CA ILE A 70 -19.86 -3.24 10.98
C ILE A 70 -20.15 -1.75 10.84
N LEU A 71 -20.82 -1.32 9.77
CA LEU A 71 -21.03 0.10 9.45
C LEU A 71 -22.27 0.70 10.11
N GLY A 72 -23.26 -0.12 10.46
CA GLY A 72 -24.57 0.30 10.98
C GLY A 72 -25.62 0.40 9.88
N GLU A 73 -25.19 0.56 8.65
CA GLU A 73 -26.00 0.64 7.43
C GLU A 73 -25.34 -0.18 6.31
N ASN A 74 -26.01 -0.34 5.20
CA ASN A 74 -25.47 -1.01 4.02
C ASN A 74 -25.34 -0.04 2.83
N PRO A 75 -24.25 0.76 2.79
CA PRO A 75 -24.04 1.74 1.72
C PRO A 75 -23.39 1.14 0.47
N PHE A 76 -23.21 -0.18 0.41
CA PHE A 76 -22.50 -0.84 -0.70
C PHE A 76 -23.29 -2.02 -1.26
N SER A 77 -23.45 -2.04 -2.59
CA SER A 77 -24.13 -3.13 -3.29
C SER A 77 -23.19 -4.33 -3.46
N PHE A 78 -23.68 -5.53 -3.16
CA PHE A 78 -23.02 -6.81 -3.44
C PHE A 78 -21.62 -7.01 -2.82
N PRO A 79 -21.39 -6.77 -1.52
CA PRO A 79 -20.14 -7.11 -0.87
C PRO A 79 -19.94 -8.61 -0.94
N LYS A 80 -18.69 -9.05 -1.18
CA LYS A 80 -18.35 -10.49 -1.24
C LYS A 80 -18.45 -11.12 0.15
N SER A 81 -18.79 -12.42 0.20
CA SER A 81 -18.68 -13.18 1.44
C SER A 81 -17.23 -13.17 1.95
N ILE A 82 -17.05 -12.84 3.23
CA ILE A 82 -15.72 -12.86 3.85
C ILE A 82 -15.07 -14.24 3.79
N TYR A 83 -15.86 -15.31 3.93
CA TYR A 83 -15.32 -16.67 3.91
C TYR A 83 -14.89 -17.14 2.51
N ALA A 84 -15.52 -16.63 1.45
CA ALA A 84 -15.06 -16.90 0.10
C ALA A 84 -13.66 -16.30 -0.12
N VAL A 85 -13.44 -15.07 0.30
CA VAL A 85 -12.15 -14.39 0.19
C VAL A 85 -11.11 -15.00 1.13
N LEU A 86 -11.49 -15.25 2.39
CA LEU A 86 -10.63 -15.85 3.41
C LEU A 86 -10.11 -17.23 2.97
N ASP A 87 -10.99 -18.12 2.54
CA ASP A 87 -10.60 -19.46 2.10
C ASP A 87 -9.74 -19.39 0.82
N SER A 88 -10.03 -18.46 -0.11
CA SER A 88 -9.16 -18.23 -1.29
C SER A 88 -7.75 -17.84 -0.88
N ILE A 89 -7.60 -16.88 0.03
CA ILE A 89 -6.30 -16.45 0.53
C ILE A 89 -5.59 -17.58 1.26
N LYS A 90 -6.31 -18.32 2.11
CA LYS A 90 -5.77 -19.42 2.92
C LYS A 90 -5.18 -20.55 2.07
N ILE A 91 -5.71 -20.80 0.88
CA ILE A 91 -5.22 -21.83 -0.04
C ILE A 91 -3.87 -21.45 -0.66
N VAL A 92 -3.67 -20.17 -0.97
CA VAL A 92 -2.56 -19.71 -1.84
C VAL A 92 -1.50 -18.91 -1.10
N SER A 93 -1.73 -18.51 0.16
CA SER A 93 -0.81 -17.63 0.87
C SER A 93 -0.20 -18.27 2.12
N SER A 94 1.07 -17.93 2.34
CA SER A 94 1.80 -18.17 3.59
C SER A 94 1.47 -17.09 4.65
N LYS A 95 1.98 -17.28 5.87
CA LYS A 95 1.71 -16.37 7.00
C LYS A 95 2.29 -14.96 6.88
N ASN A 96 3.26 -14.75 5.97
CA ASN A 96 3.99 -13.48 5.83
C ASN A 96 3.83 -12.84 4.45
N ASP A 97 2.93 -13.35 3.62
CA ASP A 97 2.75 -12.88 2.25
C ASP A 97 2.03 -11.53 2.19
N ILE A 98 2.18 -10.87 1.05
CA ILE A 98 1.48 -9.63 0.72
C ILE A 98 0.34 -9.95 -0.23
N ILE A 99 -0.87 -9.57 0.13
CA ILE A 99 -2.08 -9.78 -0.66
C ILE A 99 -2.46 -8.46 -1.34
N LEU A 100 -2.47 -8.47 -2.68
CA LEU A 100 -2.91 -7.33 -3.49
C LEU A 100 -4.34 -7.57 -3.97
N ASP A 101 -5.22 -6.59 -3.74
CA ASP A 101 -6.57 -6.53 -4.31
C ASP A 101 -6.70 -5.23 -5.11
N TYR A 102 -6.73 -5.38 -6.43
CA TYR A 102 -6.73 -4.24 -7.35
C TYR A 102 -8.11 -3.60 -7.54
N PHE A 103 -9.18 -4.26 -7.07
CA PHE A 103 -10.57 -3.78 -7.09
C PHE A 103 -11.22 -4.08 -5.75
N ALA A 104 -10.71 -3.43 -4.70
CA ALA A 104 -10.98 -3.78 -3.31
C ALA A 104 -12.45 -3.67 -2.87
N GLY A 105 -13.27 -2.91 -3.62
CA GLY A 105 -14.67 -2.75 -3.35
C GLY A 105 -14.93 -2.29 -1.92
N SER A 106 -15.69 -3.07 -1.18
CA SER A 106 -15.98 -2.78 0.23
C SER A 106 -14.85 -3.14 1.21
N GLY A 107 -13.66 -3.56 0.75
CA GLY A 107 -12.53 -3.94 1.61
C GLY A 107 -12.63 -5.32 2.25
N THR A 108 -13.31 -6.28 1.61
CA THR A 108 -13.45 -7.64 2.13
C THR A 108 -12.10 -8.34 2.27
N THR A 109 -11.17 -8.09 1.36
CA THR A 109 -9.82 -8.68 1.37
C THR A 109 -9.02 -8.27 2.61
N ALA A 110 -8.99 -6.99 2.98
CA ALA A 110 -8.33 -6.56 4.22
C ALA A 110 -8.95 -7.23 5.44
N HIS A 111 -10.29 -7.29 5.51
CA HIS A 111 -11.00 -7.94 6.61
C HIS A 111 -10.64 -9.43 6.71
N ALA A 112 -10.56 -10.14 5.57
CA ALA A 112 -10.16 -11.54 5.53
C ALA A 112 -8.70 -11.74 6.00
N VAL A 113 -7.77 -10.90 5.54
CA VAL A 113 -6.36 -10.94 5.96
C VAL A 113 -6.21 -10.69 7.46
N ILE A 114 -6.90 -9.69 8.00
CA ILE A 114 -6.89 -9.39 9.45
C ILE A 114 -7.41 -10.59 10.24
N ASN A 115 -8.49 -11.23 9.79
CA ASN A 115 -9.04 -12.41 10.46
C ASN A 115 -8.12 -13.61 10.38
N LEU A 116 -7.47 -13.86 9.23
CA LEU A 116 -6.46 -14.91 9.10
C LEU A 116 -5.28 -14.70 10.05
N ASN A 117 -4.78 -13.48 10.13
CA ASN A 117 -3.69 -13.16 11.05
C ASN A 117 -4.10 -13.34 12.51
N ARG A 118 -5.37 -13.07 12.88
CA ARG A 118 -5.92 -13.39 14.20
C ARG A 118 -6.00 -14.91 14.46
N GLU A 119 -6.37 -15.69 13.42
CA GLU A 119 -6.57 -17.13 13.53
C GLU A 119 -5.25 -17.88 13.72
N ASP A 120 -4.22 -17.50 12.95
CA ASP A 120 -2.98 -18.28 12.86
C ASP A 120 -1.73 -17.54 13.34
N ASN A 121 -1.88 -16.35 13.95
CA ASN A 121 -0.81 -15.43 14.36
C ASN A 121 0.15 -15.11 13.20
N GLY A 122 -0.41 -14.95 12.00
CA GLY A 122 0.32 -14.55 10.80
C GLY A 122 0.60 -13.05 10.77
N ASN A 123 1.48 -12.66 9.86
CA ASN A 123 1.85 -11.27 9.61
C ASN A 123 1.65 -10.91 8.12
N ARG A 124 0.56 -11.42 7.52
CA ARG A 124 0.21 -11.06 6.15
C ARG A 124 -0.10 -9.58 6.08
N LYS A 125 0.33 -8.98 4.98
CA LYS A 125 0.03 -7.58 4.65
C LYS A 125 -0.98 -7.54 3.51
N TYR A 126 -1.64 -6.40 3.34
CA TYR A 126 -2.54 -6.20 2.21
C TYR A 126 -2.29 -4.83 1.57
N ILE A 127 -2.50 -4.80 0.26
CA ILE A 127 -2.51 -3.59 -0.57
C ILE A 127 -3.86 -3.57 -1.27
N LEU A 128 -4.62 -2.52 -1.07
CA LEU A 128 -5.95 -2.36 -1.65
C LEU A 128 -5.94 -1.17 -2.59
N VAL A 129 -6.45 -1.36 -3.79
CA VAL A 129 -6.64 -0.28 -4.78
C VAL A 129 -8.12 -0.15 -5.06
N GLU A 130 -8.65 1.08 -5.01
CA GLU A 130 -10.06 1.35 -5.26
C GLU A 130 -10.25 2.77 -5.79
N GLN A 131 -11.02 2.91 -6.89
CA GLN A 131 -11.31 4.19 -7.52
C GLN A 131 -12.70 4.74 -7.15
N GLY A 132 -13.57 3.89 -6.60
CA GLY A 132 -14.96 4.25 -6.31
C GLY A 132 -15.08 5.27 -5.19
N GLU A 133 -16.07 6.14 -5.30
CA GLU A 133 -16.41 7.16 -4.29
C GLU A 133 -16.67 6.56 -2.90
N TYR A 134 -17.03 5.29 -2.83
CA TYR A 134 -17.22 4.55 -1.60
C TYR A 134 -15.90 4.18 -0.88
N PHE A 135 -14.75 4.56 -1.42
CA PHE A 135 -13.46 4.36 -0.74
C PHE A 135 -13.46 4.99 0.66
N ASP A 136 -13.84 6.26 0.77
CA ASP A 136 -13.86 6.99 2.03
C ASP A 136 -15.07 6.65 2.92
N SER A 137 -16.22 6.29 2.33
CA SER A 137 -17.47 6.04 3.08
C SER A 137 -17.65 4.58 3.49
N VAL A 138 -17.04 3.63 2.78
CA VAL A 138 -17.23 2.19 3.01
C VAL A 138 -15.92 1.46 3.30
N LEU A 139 -14.96 1.48 2.35
CA LEU A 139 -13.74 0.67 2.44
C LEU A 139 -12.89 1.07 3.65
N LYS A 140 -12.50 2.33 3.74
CA LYS A 140 -11.67 2.87 4.81
C LYS A 140 -12.30 2.72 6.19
N PRO A 141 -13.59 3.09 6.42
CA PRO A 141 -14.25 2.86 7.70
C PRO A 141 -14.35 1.39 8.07
N ARG A 142 -14.63 0.49 7.11
CA ARG A 142 -14.64 -0.96 7.37
C ARG A 142 -13.30 -1.44 7.89
N VAL A 143 -12.19 -1.09 7.23
CA VAL A 143 -10.85 -1.49 7.63
C VAL A 143 -10.52 -0.97 9.03
N GLN A 144 -10.78 0.32 9.30
CA GLN A 144 -10.56 0.94 10.62
C GLN A 144 -11.34 0.23 11.73
N LYS A 145 -12.61 -0.06 11.48
CA LYS A 145 -13.48 -0.75 12.44
C LYS A 145 -13.01 -2.18 12.70
N VAL A 146 -12.66 -2.94 11.66
CA VAL A 146 -12.16 -4.32 11.83
C VAL A 146 -10.83 -4.37 12.58
N ILE A 147 -9.97 -3.39 12.41
CA ILE A 147 -8.74 -3.24 13.20
C ILE A 147 -9.08 -2.98 14.68
N PHE A 148 -10.05 -2.11 14.94
CA PHE A 148 -10.43 -1.72 16.29
C PHE A 148 -11.09 -2.85 17.09
N ALA A 149 -12.03 -3.59 16.48
CA ALA A 149 -12.75 -4.68 17.14
C ALA A 149 -13.00 -5.87 16.21
N LYS A 150 -13.06 -7.07 16.80
CA LYS A 150 -13.34 -8.31 16.09
C LYS A 150 -14.80 -8.41 15.69
N GLU A 151 -15.70 -8.10 16.61
CA GLU A 151 -17.14 -8.28 16.44
C GLU A 151 -17.88 -6.94 16.47
N TRP A 152 -18.90 -6.82 15.63
CA TRP A 152 -19.68 -5.61 15.46
C TRP A 152 -21.18 -5.90 15.40
N LYS A 153 -22.00 -5.01 15.93
CA LYS A 153 -23.46 -5.04 15.81
C LYS A 153 -23.98 -3.63 15.65
N ASP A 154 -24.74 -3.39 14.58
CA ASP A 154 -25.39 -2.09 14.28
C ASP A 154 -24.39 -0.90 14.37
N GLY A 155 -23.19 -1.10 13.81
CA GLY A 155 -22.12 -0.09 13.81
C GLY A 155 -21.37 0.11 15.12
N LYS A 156 -21.71 -0.67 16.17
CA LYS A 156 -21.10 -0.60 17.51
C LYS A 156 -20.19 -1.80 17.77
N PRO A 157 -18.98 -1.61 18.31
CA PRO A 157 -18.09 -2.71 18.62
C PRO A 157 -18.67 -3.56 19.77
N GLN A 158 -18.48 -4.86 19.67
CA GLN A 158 -18.87 -5.82 20.70
C GLN A 158 -17.62 -6.29 21.46
N ALA A 159 -17.70 -6.27 22.78
CA ALA A 159 -16.63 -6.80 23.62
C ALA A 159 -16.97 -8.23 24.08
N ASP A 160 -15.99 -9.12 24.01
CA ASP A 160 -16.02 -10.41 24.67
C ASP A 160 -15.22 -10.30 25.99
N ASN A 161 -15.88 -10.51 27.13
CA ASN A 161 -15.28 -10.33 28.47
C ASN A 161 -14.56 -8.97 28.64
N GLY A 162 -15.10 -7.90 28.06
CA GLY A 162 -14.55 -6.55 28.13
C GLY A 162 -13.43 -6.25 27.13
N VAL A 163 -13.08 -7.20 26.24
CA VAL A 163 -12.03 -7.07 25.24
C VAL A 163 -12.64 -7.00 23.84
N PHE A 164 -12.31 -5.97 23.07
CA PHE A 164 -12.81 -5.80 21.70
C PHE A 164 -12.08 -6.68 20.66
N GLY A 165 -10.98 -7.31 21.01
CA GLY A 165 -10.21 -8.16 20.08
C GLY A 165 -9.60 -7.39 18.91
N GLY A 166 -9.19 -6.16 19.16
CA GLY A 166 -8.48 -5.33 18.17
C GLY A 166 -7.11 -5.89 17.79
N VAL A 167 -6.53 -5.37 16.72
CA VAL A 167 -5.18 -5.70 16.26
C VAL A 167 -4.31 -4.46 16.21
N SER A 168 -3.05 -4.58 16.61
CA SER A 168 -2.07 -3.50 16.46
C SER A 168 -1.61 -3.46 15.00
N GLN A 169 -2.02 -2.43 14.26
CA GLN A 169 -1.73 -2.31 12.84
C GLN A 169 -1.67 -0.83 12.42
N ILE A 170 -0.71 -0.51 11.55
CA ILE A 170 -0.63 0.77 10.86
C ILE A 170 -1.22 0.59 9.46
N VAL A 171 -2.11 1.48 9.05
CA VAL A 171 -2.67 1.54 7.71
C VAL A 171 -2.26 2.86 7.07
N LYS A 172 -1.55 2.77 5.95
CA LYS A 172 -1.23 3.92 5.11
C LYS A 172 -2.34 4.09 4.09
N VAL A 173 -2.90 5.30 4.01
CA VAL A 173 -3.92 5.67 3.02
C VAL A 173 -3.28 6.69 2.07
N LEU A 174 -3.29 6.38 0.78
CA LEU A 174 -2.76 7.22 -0.27
C LEU A 174 -3.91 7.63 -1.19
N LYS A 175 -3.97 8.90 -1.56
CA LYS A 175 -4.82 9.42 -2.61
C LYS A 175 -3.94 9.86 -3.75
N LEU A 176 -4.18 9.33 -4.93
CA LEU A 176 -3.50 9.73 -6.15
C LEU A 176 -4.38 10.74 -6.87
N GLU A 177 -3.76 11.74 -7.47
CA GLU A 177 -4.42 12.65 -8.40
C GLU A 177 -4.85 11.88 -9.66
N SER A 178 -5.93 12.35 -10.27
CA SER A 178 -6.39 11.83 -11.55
C SER A 178 -5.56 12.41 -12.71
N TYR A 179 -5.67 11.79 -13.88
CA TYR A 179 -5.06 12.34 -15.10
C TYR A 179 -5.60 13.74 -15.42
N GLU A 180 -6.87 14.00 -15.13
CA GLU A 180 -7.50 15.32 -15.32
C GLU A 180 -6.91 16.34 -14.35
N ASP A 181 -6.59 15.96 -13.12
CA ASP A 181 -5.91 16.84 -12.17
C ASP A 181 -4.53 17.24 -12.69
N THR A 182 -3.81 16.31 -13.29
CA THR A 182 -2.54 16.58 -13.94
C THR A 182 -2.70 17.64 -15.04
N LEU A 183 -3.69 17.49 -15.91
CA LEU A 183 -3.98 18.46 -16.97
C LEU A 183 -4.39 19.84 -16.43
N ASN A 184 -5.15 19.90 -15.34
CA ASN A 184 -5.56 21.15 -14.69
C ASN A 184 -4.40 21.95 -14.09
N ASN A 185 -3.26 21.32 -13.87
CA ASN A 185 -2.04 21.95 -13.34
C ASN A 185 -1.02 22.32 -14.44
N LEU A 186 -1.35 22.05 -15.72
CA LEU A 186 -0.52 22.49 -16.84
C LEU A 186 -0.69 23.99 -17.05
N GLU A 187 0.34 24.75 -16.77
CA GLU A 187 0.41 26.17 -17.13
C GLU A 187 1.06 26.33 -18.50
N LEU A 188 0.29 26.78 -19.47
CA LEU A 188 0.82 27.16 -20.78
C LEU A 188 1.62 28.45 -20.62
N ARG A 189 2.93 28.36 -20.52
CA ARG A 189 3.80 29.53 -20.64
C ARG A 189 3.68 30.06 -22.05
N LYS A 190 3.34 31.34 -22.21
CA LYS A 190 3.44 31.98 -23.52
C LYS A 190 4.88 31.88 -23.98
N PRO A 191 5.14 31.39 -25.20
CA PRO A 191 6.50 31.33 -25.73
C PRO A 191 7.11 32.73 -25.65
N ALA A 192 8.35 32.79 -25.22
CA ALA A 192 9.08 34.03 -25.20
C ALA A 192 9.03 34.69 -26.60
N GLN A 193 8.92 35.99 -26.64
CA GLN A 193 8.83 36.81 -27.85
C GLN A 193 9.96 36.53 -28.87
N ASP A 194 10.98 35.79 -28.43
CA ASP A 194 12.18 35.40 -29.19
C ASP A 194 11.94 34.45 -30.37
N LEU A 195 10.84 33.68 -30.37
CA LEU A 195 10.49 32.75 -31.47
C LEU A 195 9.97 33.50 -32.72
N ALA A 196 9.37 34.67 -32.53
CA ALA A 196 8.91 35.50 -33.65
C ALA A 196 10.08 36.08 -34.45
N ASP A 197 11.23 36.29 -33.81
CA ASP A 197 12.43 36.87 -34.43
C ASP A 197 13.31 35.87 -35.19
N MET A 198 12.99 34.54 -35.12
CA MET A 198 13.77 33.49 -35.77
C MET A 198 13.49 33.33 -37.26
N GLY A 199 12.55 34.06 -37.86
CA GLY A 199 12.28 34.02 -39.33
C GLY A 199 11.78 32.69 -39.88
N LEU A 200 11.24 31.81 -39.01
CA LEU A 200 10.71 30.52 -39.37
C LEU A 200 9.28 30.64 -39.92
N SER A 201 8.90 29.74 -40.86
CA SER A 201 7.54 29.71 -41.38
C SER A 201 6.54 29.39 -40.25
N GLU A 202 5.31 29.89 -40.36
CA GLU A 202 4.27 29.75 -39.35
C GLU A 202 3.98 28.27 -39.02
N THR A 203 4.08 27.35 -40.01
CA THR A 203 3.92 25.93 -39.85
C THR A 203 5.04 25.30 -39.00
N VAL A 204 6.28 25.70 -39.25
CA VAL A 204 7.47 25.21 -38.51
C VAL A 204 7.49 25.80 -37.10
N GLN A 205 7.02 27.03 -36.91
CA GLN A 205 6.86 27.63 -35.59
C GLN A 205 5.80 26.88 -34.77
N ASN A 206 4.66 26.52 -35.38
CA ASN A 206 3.60 25.79 -34.71
C ASN A 206 4.01 24.35 -34.39
N ASP A 207 4.71 23.64 -35.27
CA ASP A 207 5.22 22.28 -35.01
C ASP A 207 6.32 22.31 -33.93
N TYR A 208 7.23 23.30 -33.98
CA TYR A 208 8.25 23.47 -32.96
C TYR A 208 7.62 23.85 -31.61
N LEU A 209 6.62 24.74 -31.61
CA LEU A 209 5.85 25.11 -30.40
C LEU A 209 5.14 23.89 -29.81
N LEU A 210 4.49 23.10 -30.67
CA LEU A 210 3.76 21.91 -30.24
C LEU A 210 4.71 20.86 -29.64
N HIS A 211 5.84 20.59 -30.26
CA HIS A 211 6.86 19.67 -29.76
C HIS A 211 7.55 20.22 -28.50
N TYR A 212 7.88 21.49 -28.50
CA TYR A 212 8.46 22.16 -27.32
C TYR A 212 7.50 22.19 -26.13
N MET A 213 6.22 22.47 -26.37
CA MET A 213 5.19 22.46 -25.34
C MET A 213 4.93 21.04 -24.81
N LEU A 214 4.90 20.01 -25.69
CA LEU A 214 4.69 18.65 -25.25
C LEU A 214 5.90 18.05 -24.53
N ASP A 215 7.11 18.40 -24.92
CA ASP A 215 8.32 17.75 -24.43
C ASP A 215 9.03 18.52 -23.28
N VAL A 216 9.06 19.85 -23.36
CA VAL A 216 9.79 20.68 -22.38
C VAL A 216 8.86 21.30 -21.34
N GLU A 217 7.69 21.81 -21.75
CA GLU A 217 6.78 22.46 -20.79
C GLU A 217 5.90 21.48 -20.03
N SER A 218 5.56 20.34 -20.59
CA SER A 218 4.90 19.30 -19.85
C SER A 218 5.81 18.74 -18.72
N ARG A 219 7.11 18.62 -18.98
CA ARG A 219 8.11 18.22 -17.99
C ARG A 219 8.22 19.24 -16.85
N ASN A 220 8.15 20.53 -17.17
CA ASN A 220 8.27 21.61 -16.18
C ASN A 220 6.97 21.98 -15.47
N SER A 221 5.82 21.65 -16.05
CA SER A 221 4.50 22.03 -15.50
C SER A 221 3.89 20.97 -14.61
N LEU A 222 4.17 19.68 -14.86
CA LEU A 222 3.71 18.59 -14.00
C LEU A 222 4.36 18.63 -12.63
N LEU A 223 5.60 19.13 -12.55
CA LEU A 223 6.35 19.28 -11.31
C LEU A 223 7.30 20.46 -11.46
N ASN A 224 6.86 21.64 -11.07
CA ASN A 224 7.76 22.79 -10.97
C ASN A 224 8.68 22.59 -9.75
N THR A 225 9.86 21.97 -9.98
CA THR A 225 10.85 21.72 -8.93
C THR A 225 11.38 22.98 -8.25
N GLN A 226 11.14 24.18 -8.80
CA GLN A 226 11.44 25.45 -8.12
C GLN A 226 10.67 25.57 -6.80
N HIS A 227 9.50 24.98 -6.70
CA HIS A 227 8.72 24.95 -5.44
C HIS A 227 9.27 23.95 -4.41
N PHE A 228 10.21 23.08 -4.76
CA PHE A 228 10.84 22.17 -3.81
C PHE A 228 11.71 22.88 -2.77
N THR A 229 12.00 24.15 -2.95
CA THR A 229 12.59 25.01 -1.91
C THR A 229 11.66 25.19 -0.70
N LYS A 230 10.33 24.99 -0.88
CA LYS A 230 9.29 25.01 0.16
C LYS A 230 8.43 23.72 0.09
N PRO A 231 9.01 22.55 0.34
CA PRO A 231 8.38 21.27 -0.01
C PRO A 231 7.14 20.96 0.84
N PHE A 232 6.96 21.62 1.98
CA PHE A 232 5.85 21.37 2.89
C PHE A 232 4.58 22.13 2.52
N ASP A 233 4.68 23.12 1.64
CA ASP A 233 3.58 23.96 1.18
C ASP A 233 3.25 23.73 -0.31
N TYR A 234 3.78 22.65 -0.91
CA TYR A 234 3.55 22.33 -2.31
C TYR A 234 2.09 21.93 -2.55
N GLN A 235 1.41 22.61 -3.48
CA GLN A 235 0.01 22.41 -3.78
C GLN A 235 -0.23 22.14 -5.26
N LEU A 236 -1.23 21.28 -5.54
CA LEU A 236 -1.80 21.08 -6.87
C LEU A 236 -3.31 21.34 -6.82
N ASN A 237 -3.86 21.76 -7.95
CA ASN A 237 -5.29 21.89 -8.16
C ASN A 237 -5.88 20.50 -8.41
N ILE A 238 -6.68 20.01 -7.49
CA ILE A 238 -7.31 18.70 -7.54
C ILE A 238 -8.80 18.89 -7.87
N ALA A 239 -9.30 18.16 -8.87
CA ALA A 239 -10.69 18.21 -9.27
C ALA A 239 -11.64 17.83 -8.13
N THR A 240 -12.76 18.55 -8.05
CA THR A 240 -13.86 18.21 -7.16
C THR A 240 -14.93 17.46 -7.94
N THR A 241 -15.97 16.98 -7.24
CA THR A 241 -17.11 16.28 -7.86
C THR A 241 -17.92 17.12 -8.84
N SER A 242 -17.70 18.44 -8.87
CA SER A 242 -18.38 19.36 -9.80
C SER A 242 -17.57 19.53 -11.08
N ALA A 243 -18.17 19.35 -12.23
CA ALA A 243 -17.51 19.46 -13.53
C ALA A 243 -16.80 20.80 -13.68
N GLY A 244 -15.49 20.75 -13.89
CA GLY A 244 -14.62 21.93 -14.08
C GLY A 244 -14.26 22.70 -12.81
N ALA A 245 -14.67 22.24 -11.63
CA ALA A 245 -14.24 22.83 -10.36
C ALA A 245 -13.03 22.10 -9.80
N TYR A 246 -12.09 22.84 -9.26
CA TYR A 246 -10.90 22.31 -8.58
C TYR A 246 -10.64 23.05 -7.28
N GLU A 247 -9.90 22.41 -6.41
CA GLU A 247 -9.47 23.01 -5.14
C GLU A 247 -7.95 22.75 -4.96
N ALA A 248 -7.22 23.73 -4.46
CA ALA A 248 -5.79 23.58 -4.17
C ALA A 248 -5.60 22.66 -2.96
N LYS A 249 -4.86 21.56 -3.15
CA LYS A 249 -4.52 20.60 -2.09
C LYS A 249 -3.03 20.45 -1.94
N THR A 250 -2.58 20.39 -0.68
CA THR A 250 -1.18 20.10 -0.36
C THR A 250 -0.85 18.67 -0.73
N ILE A 251 0.25 18.49 -1.47
CA ILE A 251 0.79 17.21 -1.92
C ILE A 251 1.94 16.81 -1.00
N ASP A 252 1.95 15.57 -0.58
CA ASP A 252 3.05 15.00 0.20
C ASP A 252 4.22 14.60 -0.72
N LEU A 253 5.11 15.56 -0.97
CA LEU A 253 6.29 15.34 -1.80
C LEU A 253 7.24 14.30 -1.19
N MET A 254 7.34 14.24 0.14
CA MET A 254 8.21 13.29 0.84
C MET A 254 7.75 11.85 0.55
N GLU A 255 6.46 11.60 0.69
CA GLU A 255 5.89 10.29 0.40
C GLU A 255 5.99 9.94 -1.09
N THR A 256 5.67 10.90 -1.97
CA THR A 256 5.79 10.72 -3.42
C THR A 256 7.23 10.34 -3.81
N PHE A 257 8.23 11.04 -3.29
CA PHE A 257 9.63 10.75 -3.58
C PHE A 257 10.07 9.39 -3.04
N ASN A 258 9.64 9.01 -1.83
CA ASN A 258 9.93 7.70 -1.27
C ASN A 258 9.44 6.56 -2.19
N TYR A 259 8.25 6.73 -2.81
CA TYR A 259 7.73 5.78 -3.81
C TYR A 259 8.55 5.77 -5.08
N LEU A 260 8.90 6.93 -5.61
CA LEU A 260 9.67 7.05 -6.87
C LEU A 260 11.03 6.36 -6.79
N ILE A 261 11.74 6.54 -5.68
CA ILE A 261 13.04 5.86 -5.48
C ILE A 261 12.91 4.44 -4.92
N GLY A 262 11.68 3.96 -4.65
CA GLY A 262 11.42 2.65 -4.09
C GLY A 262 12.02 2.48 -2.67
N LEU A 263 12.01 3.54 -1.87
CA LEU A 263 12.60 3.53 -0.54
C LEU A 263 11.78 2.67 0.42
N ARG A 264 12.42 1.66 0.98
CA ARG A 264 11.87 0.89 2.10
C ARG A 264 12.16 1.64 3.39
N VAL A 265 11.23 2.51 3.77
CA VAL A 265 11.35 3.42 4.91
C VAL A 265 11.48 2.63 6.22
N SER A 266 12.49 2.96 7.02
CA SER A 266 12.70 2.44 8.37
C SER A 266 12.37 3.46 9.46
N GLU A 267 12.64 4.75 9.22
CA GLU A 267 12.43 5.83 10.18
C GLU A 267 12.05 7.12 9.47
N ILE A 268 11.13 7.87 10.07
CA ILE A 268 10.78 9.22 9.67
C ILE A 268 10.93 10.13 10.88
N ASN A 269 11.77 11.15 10.75
CA ASN A 269 11.91 12.21 11.75
C ASN A 269 11.31 13.50 11.18
N ASP A 270 10.04 13.72 11.51
CA ASP A 270 9.26 14.84 11.03
C ASP A 270 9.38 16.03 11.99
N LYS A 271 10.11 17.04 11.54
CA LYS A 271 10.28 18.34 12.20
C LYS A 271 9.91 19.47 11.26
N ARG A 272 8.86 19.28 10.44
CA ARG A 272 8.43 20.29 9.46
C ARG A 272 8.12 21.65 10.07
N GLU A 273 7.70 21.70 11.33
CA GLU A 273 7.54 22.95 12.09
C GLU A 273 8.84 23.76 12.13
N ASN A 274 9.98 23.08 12.22
CA ASN A 274 11.31 23.66 12.19
C ASN A 274 11.90 23.76 10.78
N GLY A 275 11.13 23.39 9.76
CA GLY A 275 11.54 23.41 8.36
C GLY A 275 12.39 22.21 7.93
N LEU A 276 12.29 21.05 8.60
CA LEU A 276 13.12 19.87 8.29
C LEU A 276 12.31 18.58 8.44
N VAL A 277 12.42 17.68 7.45
CA VAL A 277 11.96 16.28 7.53
C VAL A 277 13.08 15.38 7.03
N MET A 278 13.33 14.31 7.73
CA MET A 278 14.31 13.30 7.36
C MET A 278 13.67 11.94 7.28
N VAL A 279 13.98 11.21 6.22
CA VAL A 279 13.49 9.86 6.00
C VAL A 279 14.70 8.94 5.80
N GLN A 280 14.75 7.88 6.58
CA GLN A 280 15.78 6.85 6.48
C GLN A 280 15.18 5.56 5.95
N GLY A 281 15.94 4.82 5.18
CA GLY A 281 15.51 3.54 4.66
C GLY A 281 16.59 2.84 3.83
N ILE A 282 16.14 1.81 3.13
CA ILE A 282 16.96 1.06 2.19
C ILE A 282 16.33 1.21 0.81
N ASN A 283 17.12 1.64 -0.18
CA ASN A 283 16.65 1.76 -1.56
C ASN A 283 16.58 0.40 -2.28
N THR A 284 16.13 0.39 -3.52
CA THR A 284 16.01 -0.83 -4.34
C THR A 284 17.34 -1.53 -4.62
N SER A 285 18.46 -0.80 -4.54
CA SER A 285 19.81 -1.35 -4.69
C SER A 285 20.41 -1.90 -3.38
N GLY A 286 19.65 -1.84 -2.28
CA GLY A 286 20.13 -2.29 -0.97
C GLY A 286 20.99 -1.27 -0.22
N GLU A 287 21.12 -0.05 -0.71
CA GLU A 287 21.91 1.01 -0.10
C GLU A 287 21.14 1.68 1.04
N LYS A 288 21.83 1.92 2.18
CA LYS A 288 21.30 2.75 3.26
C LYS A 288 21.15 4.19 2.77
N THR A 289 19.94 4.67 2.78
CA THR A 289 19.56 5.94 2.16
C THR A 289 18.98 6.89 3.20
N LEU A 290 19.46 8.13 3.17
CA LEU A 290 18.90 9.25 3.90
C LEU A 290 18.31 10.26 2.92
N VAL A 291 17.06 10.67 3.13
CA VAL A 291 16.41 11.74 2.37
C VAL A 291 16.18 12.92 3.31
N ILE A 292 16.71 14.06 2.97
CA ILE A 292 16.61 15.31 3.74
C ILE A 292 15.76 16.28 2.95
N TRP A 293 14.59 16.61 3.47
CA TRP A 293 13.72 17.65 2.98
C TRP A 293 13.79 18.85 3.91
N ARG A 294 14.05 20.03 3.35
CA ARG A 294 14.11 21.27 4.11
C ARG A 294 13.32 22.39 3.44
N ASP A 295 12.70 23.22 4.24
CA ASP A 295 12.30 24.55 3.82
C ASP A 295 13.58 25.41 3.72
N CYS A 296 14.00 25.73 2.51
CA CYS A 296 15.29 26.38 2.27
C CYS A 296 15.37 27.81 2.85
N GLU A 297 14.24 28.47 3.11
CA GLU A 297 14.20 29.77 3.77
C GLU A 297 14.36 29.66 5.30
N LYS A 298 13.73 28.64 5.91
CA LYS A 298 13.79 28.41 7.36
C LYS A 298 15.03 27.64 7.79
N TYR A 299 15.52 26.76 6.91
CA TYR A 299 16.65 25.85 7.17
C TYR A 299 17.74 26.03 6.13
N ASP A 300 18.53 27.08 6.32
CA ASP A 300 19.60 27.51 5.44
C ASP A 300 20.81 26.55 5.41
N TYR A 301 21.85 26.92 4.66
CA TYR A 301 23.08 26.12 4.54
C TYR A 301 23.78 25.89 5.89
N ASN A 302 23.79 26.90 6.78
CA ASN A 302 24.48 26.81 8.05
C ASN A 302 23.80 25.77 8.95
N ARG A 303 22.47 25.85 9.04
CA ARG A 303 21.69 24.87 9.80
C ARG A 303 21.78 23.46 9.23
N LEU A 304 21.83 23.35 7.88
CA LEU A 304 22.04 22.05 7.23
C LEU A 304 23.41 21.47 7.59
N ASN A 305 24.48 22.28 7.46
CA ASN A 305 25.83 21.83 7.79
C ASN A 305 25.96 21.48 9.27
N ASP A 306 25.39 22.28 10.16
CA ASP A 306 25.37 21.97 11.61
C ASP A 306 24.63 20.65 11.90
N TYR A 307 23.57 20.38 11.16
CA TYR A 307 22.86 19.11 11.28
C TYR A 307 23.74 17.95 10.82
N LEU A 308 24.30 18.04 9.61
CA LEU A 308 25.16 17.00 9.02
C LEU A 308 26.38 16.70 9.91
N ASN A 309 27.02 17.74 10.44
CA ASN A 309 28.16 17.61 11.33
C ASN A 309 27.77 16.91 12.66
N ARG A 310 26.65 17.31 13.27
CA ARG A 310 26.17 16.70 14.52
C ARG A 310 25.82 15.22 14.36
N HIS A 311 25.31 14.84 13.20
CA HIS A 311 24.92 13.47 12.90
C HIS A 311 26.00 12.68 12.15
N LYS A 312 27.21 13.25 12.00
CA LYS A 312 28.35 12.61 11.34
C LYS A 312 28.06 12.16 9.91
N ILE A 313 27.25 12.95 9.19
CA ILE A 313 26.90 12.69 7.80
C ILE A 313 27.94 13.38 6.92
N ASN A 314 29.04 12.69 6.68
CA ASN A 314 30.18 13.15 5.89
C ASN A 314 30.88 11.94 5.26
N PRO A 315 31.79 12.12 4.28
CA PRO A 315 32.46 11.00 3.61
C PRO A 315 33.27 10.08 4.53
N GLN A 316 33.68 10.56 5.71
CA GLN A 316 34.52 9.80 6.64
C GLN A 316 33.75 8.82 7.51
N GLU A 317 32.62 9.27 8.06
CA GLU A 317 31.92 8.63 9.18
C GLU A 317 30.46 8.26 8.88
N SER A 318 29.91 8.68 7.71
CA SER A 318 28.48 8.45 7.40
C SER A 318 28.13 6.97 7.40
N GLU A 319 27.05 6.65 8.07
CA GLU A 319 26.45 5.32 8.00
C GLU A 319 25.57 5.12 6.74
N PHE A 320 25.31 6.21 5.99
CA PHE A 320 24.49 6.20 4.77
C PHE A 320 25.36 6.09 3.54
N ASP A 321 24.94 5.26 2.61
CA ASP A 321 25.59 5.09 1.31
C ASP A 321 25.18 6.20 0.33
N VAL A 322 23.91 6.67 0.47
CA VAL A 322 23.32 7.71 -0.40
C VAL A 322 22.56 8.71 0.46
N VAL A 323 22.74 9.99 0.17
CA VAL A 323 22.00 11.10 0.78
C VAL A 323 21.31 11.91 -0.32
N TYR A 324 20.00 12.08 -0.23
CA TYR A 324 19.22 12.97 -1.08
C TYR A 324 18.90 14.26 -0.34
N ILE A 325 19.06 15.40 -1.01
CA ILE A 325 18.81 16.72 -0.41
C ILE A 325 18.08 17.59 -1.45
N ASN A 326 17.06 18.34 -1.01
CA ASN A 326 16.38 19.34 -1.85
C ASN A 326 17.07 20.69 -1.77
N GLY A 327 16.96 21.45 -2.87
CA GLY A 327 17.58 22.75 -3.04
C GLY A 327 19.10 22.69 -3.10
N ASP A 328 19.72 23.84 -3.31
CA ASP A 328 21.18 23.93 -3.38
C ASP A 328 21.83 23.57 -2.05
N HIS A 329 22.98 22.92 -2.10
CA HIS A 329 23.75 22.54 -0.94
C HIS A 329 25.27 22.59 -1.22
N ASN A 330 26.04 22.73 -0.15
CA ASN A 330 27.51 22.75 -0.16
C ASN A 330 28.11 21.55 0.59
N VAL A 331 27.41 20.42 0.60
CA VAL A 331 27.85 19.22 1.31
C VAL A 331 29.12 18.66 0.67
N VAL A 332 30.12 18.37 1.49
CA VAL A 332 31.35 17.72 1.06
C VAL A 332 31.07 16.28 0.68
N THR A 333 31.43 15.89 -0.53
CA THR A 333 31.15 14.55 -1.09
C THR A 333 32.36 13.63 -1.13
N ALA A 334 33.57 14.17 -0.95
CA ALA A 334 34.81 13.41 -1.00
C ALA A 334 35.78 13.85 0.11
N TRP A 335 36.52 12.91 0.65
CA TRP A 335 37.57 13.14 1.64
C TRP A 335 38.74 12.21 1.38
N GLU A 336 39.96 12.77 1.42
CA GLU A 336 41.19 12.02 1.22
C GLU A 336 41.81 11.73 2.59
N ASP A 337 42.08 10.47 2.85
CA ASP A 337 42.76 10.01 4.07
C ASP A 337 44.27 10.34 4.04
N SER A 338 44.88 10.40 5.21
CA SER A 338 46.33 10.59 5.36
C SER A 338 47.17 9.57 4.56
N ASP A 339 46.61 8.41 4.28
CA ASP A 339 47.26 7.31 3.54
C ASP A 339 46.91 7.34 2.04
N GLY A 340 46.25 8.41 1.53
CA GLY A 340 45.87 8.58 0.14
C GLY A 340 44.61 7.82 -0.28
N GLY A 341 43.85 7.27 0.66
CA GLY A 341 42.56 6.63 0.42
C GLY A 341 41.46 7.66 0.22
N LEU A 342 40.73 7.57 -0.89
CA LEU A 342 39.56 8.43 -1.17
C LEU A 342 38.29 7.80 -0.64
N LYS A 343 37.64 8.45 0.32
CA LYS A 343 36.30 8.12 0.79
C LYS A 343 35.29 9.06 0.15
N THR A 344 34.14 8.53 -0.31
CA THR A 344 33.11 9.31 -0.97
C THR A 344 31.76 9.05 -0.35
N LEU A 345 30.93 10.10 -0.27
CA LEU A 345 29.53 10.03 0.07
C LEU A 345 28.71 10.41 -1.17
N LYS A 346 27.79 9.55 -1.59
CA LYS A 346 26.90 9.84 -2.72
C LYS A 346 25.82 10.84 -2.27
N VAL A 347 25.98 12.09 -2.64
CA VAL A 347 24.95 13.13 -2.42
C VAL A 347 24.26 13.42 -3.74
N ARG A 348 22.93 13.38 -3.76
CA ARG A 348 22.10 13.58 -4.94
C ARG A 348 21.04 14.65 -4.69
N SER A 349 20.72 15.43 -5.74
CA SER A 349 19.59 16.36 -5.71
C SER A 349 18.28 15.58 -5.79
N ILE A 350 17.35 15.93 -4.91
CA ILE A 350 15.98 15.41 -4.96
C ILE A 350 15.30 15.83 -6.26
N GLU A 351 15.46 17.08 -6.69
CA GLU A 351 14.84 17.63 -7.89
C GLU A 351 15.23 16.84 -9.14
N SER A 352 16.52 16.60 -9.33
CA SER A 352 17.04 15.85 -10.48
C SER A 352 16.58 14.41 -10.49
N GLU A 353 16.65 13.73 -9.35
CA GLU A 353 16.20 12.33 -9.23
C GLU A 353 14.69 12.22 -9.41
N PHE A 354 13.92 13.19 -8.89
CA PHE A 354 12.48 13.23 -9.02
C PHE A 354 12.07 13.31 -10.50
N LEU A 355 12.65 14.23 -11.26
CA LEU A 355 12.40 14.39 -12.70
C LEU A 355 12.83 13.14 -13.47
N ALA A 356 14.01 12.61 -13.22
CA ALA A 356 14.50 11.40 -13.87
C ALA A 356 13.55 10.20 -13.66
N ARG A 357 13.03 10.03 -12.44
CA ARG A 357 12.10 8.93 -12.12
C ARG A 357 10.70 9.15 -12.69
N MET A 358 10.24 10.39 -12.77
CA MET A 358 8.91 10.69 -13.33
C MET A 358 8.87 10.54 -14.85
N PHE A 359 9.93 10.87 -15.54
CA PHE A 359 9.97 10.92 -17.01
C PHE A 359 10.83 9.83 -17.67
N GLY A 360 11.44 8.96 -16.87
CA GLY A 360 12.14 7.77 -17.39
C GLY A 360 13.46 8.07 -18.10
N GLU A 361 14.19 9.11 -17.69
CA GLU A 361 15.55 9.42 -18.15
C GLU A 361 16.62 8.63 -17.41
#